data_ae7391454c7c6f3607d1e11541b6470a
#
_entry.id   ae7391454c7c6f3607d1e11541b6470a
#
_cell.length_a   1.000
_cell.length_b   1.000
_cell.length_c   1.000
_cell.angle_alpha   90.00
_cell.angle_beta   90.00
_cell.angle_gamma   90.00
#
_symmetry.space_group_name_H-M   'P 1'
#
loop_
_entity.id
_entity.type
_entity.pdbx_description
1 polymer ?
#
loop_
_entity_poly.entity_id
_entity_poly.type
_entity_poly.pdbx_seq_one_letter_code
_entity_poly.pdbx_strand_id
1 'polypeptide(L)'
;MSAGTEYAGIDGAEALALLRPSRRHELRERAHEVTERCVEKRFDFCSIINARSGRCSENCKWCAQSAHWKTGCETYGWVGTEACVKAAKEAEANGADRIGIVTSGRCLSQNDVENVCAALRAMRKAVSEICLCASLGLLSEDDLAKLKAAGLQRVHCNLESAPSLFPSLCTTHTTADKLATLRAAKRLGFQICCGGIIGMGETDEQLVEFAFALKEIAPDSIPVNVLHPIEGTPLGERGILDPERVVDSVALLRLVNPSTPLRFAGGRRDMSDETAAKCIYVGMSAGIAGPLLTTPGADFDDDRELAVRAGYTVSRCLREARPQAES
;
A
#
# COMPACT_ATOMS: atom_id res chain seq x y z
N MET A 1 -24.30 24.28 -1.02
CA MET A 1 -22.81 24.25 -1.04
C MET A 1 -22.36 24.96 0.23
N SER A 2 -22.17 24.23 1.34
CA SER A 2 -21.62 24.80 2.58
C SER A 2 -20.11 24.84 2.41
N ALA A 3 -19.51 26.02 2.60
CA ALA A 3 -18.06 26.16 2.70
C ALA A 3 -17.61 25.37 3.94
N GLY A 4 -17.18 24.11 3.73
CA GLY A 4 -16.57 23.33 4.77
C GLY A 4 -15.29 24.05 5.20
N THR A 5 -15.22 24.41 6.46
CA THR A 5 -13.99 24.93 7.08
C THR A 5 -12.86 23.96 6.75
N GLU A 6 -11.84 24.46 6.04
CA GLU A 6 -10.66 23.70 5.67
C GLU A 6 -10.01 23.14 6.94
N TYR A 7 -9.67 21.84 6.95
CA TYR A 7 -8.99 21.25 8.10
C TYR A 7 -7.58 21.80 8.19
N ALA A 8 -7.30 22.53 9.26
CA ALA A 8 -6.02 23.24 9.45
C ALA A 8 -4.81 22.28 9.65
N GLY A 9 -5.07 20.99 9.86
CA GLY A 9 -4.02 20.01 10.17
C GLY A 9 -3.57 20.09 11.64
N ILE A 10 -2.61 19.25 11.98
CA ILE A 10 -1.89 19.29 13.27
C ILE A 10 -0.40 19.46 13.00
N ASP A 11 0.33 20.01 13.98
CA ASP A 11 1.79 20.04 13.97
C ASP A 11 2.41 18.80 14.64
N GLY A 12 3.75 18.68 14.57
CA GLY A 12 4.46 17.52 15.11
C GLY A 12 4.38 17.39 16.63
N ALA A 13 4.32 18.52 17.36
CA ALA A 13 4.22 18.51 18.83
C ALA A 13 2.83 18.04 19.27
N GLU A 14 1.78 18.51 18.61
CA GLU A 14 0.41 18.06 18.86
C GLU A 14 0.23 16.58 18.46
N ALA A 15 0.76 16.17 17.31
CA ALA A 15 0.76 14.79 16.85
C ALA A 15 1.37 13.84 17.90
N LEU A 16 2.54 14.18 18.43
CA LEU A 16 3.20 13.42 19.50
C LEU A 16 2.40 13.42 20.81
N ALA A 17 1.82 14.55 21.17
CA ALA A 17 1.02 14.65 22.39
C ALA A 17 -0.26 13.79 22.31
N LEU A 18 -0.87 13.64 21.13
CA LEU A 18 -2.06 12.82 20.91
C LEU A 18 -1.79 11.32 21.02
N LEU A 19 -0.56 10.86 20.79
CA LEU A 19 -0.18 9.45 20.90
C LEU A 19 -0.09 8.96 22.36
N ARG A 20 -0.13 9.85 23.34
CA ARG A 20 -0.13 9.48 24.77
C ARG A 20 -1.38 8.63 25.09
N PRO A 21 -1.25 7.53 25.87
CA PRO A 21 -2.38 6.67 26.21
C PRO A 21 -3.60 7.40 26.80
N SER A 22 -3.35 8.49 27.58
CA SER A 22 -4.41 9.32 28.18
C SER A 22 -5.21 10.14 27.16
N ARG A 23 -4.71 10.31 25.94
CA ARG A 23 -5.37 11.06 24.85
C ARG A 23 -5.83 10.19 23.69
N ARG A 24 -5.74 8.86 23.83
CA ARG A 24 -6.12 7.91 22.78
C ARG A 24 -7.55 8.13 22.25
N HIS A 25 -8.50 8.35 23.12
CA HIS A 25 -9.88 8.65 22.72
C HIS A 25 -9.95 9.91 21.86
N GLU A 26 -9.32 10.99 22.31
CA GLU A 26 -9.27 12.26 21.56
C GLU A 26 -8.61 12.08 20.18
N LEU A 27 -7.49 11.36 20.10
CA LEU A 27 -6.81 11.05 18.83
C LEU A 27 -7.78 10.40 17.84
N ARG A 28 -8.52 9.39 18.27
CA ARG A 28 -9.42 8.61 17.42
C ARG A 28 -10.66 9.38 17.00
N GLU A 29 -11.30 10.12 17.91
CA GLU A 29 -12.46 10.93 17.57
C GLU A 29 -12.11 12.03 16.58
N ARG A 30 -10.99 12.73 16.78
CA ARG A 30 -10.53 13.75 15.83
C ARG A 30 -10.18 13.15 14.46
N ALA A 31 -9.58 11.95 14.43
CA ALA A 31 -9.29 11.25 13.18
C ALA A 31 -10.58 10.83 12.47
N HIS A 32 -11.59 10.38 13.21
CA HIS A 32 -12.92 10.09 12.68
C HIS A 32 -13.58 11.32 12.06
N GLU A 33 -13.60 12.45 12.79
CA GLU A 33 -14.15 13.71 12.27
C GLU A 33 -13.48 14.15 10.97
N VAL A 34 -12.13 14.02 10.89
CA VAL A 34 -11.39 14.32 9.66
C VAL A 34 -11.77 13.35 8.55
N THR A 35 -11.93 12.07 8.86
CA THR A 35 -12.35 11.05 7.89
C THR A 35 -13.72 11.37 7.31
N GLU A 36 -14.71 11.71 8.15
CA GLU A 36 -16.05 12.07 7.70
C GLU A 36 -16.09 13.32 6.83
N ARG A 37 -15.19 14.27 7.08
CA ARG A 37 -15.17 15.57 6.37
C ARG A 37 -14.32 15.59 5.12
N CYS A 38 -13.21 14.84 5.11
CA CYS A 38 -12.15 14.98 4.10
C CYS A 38 -11.99 13.77 3.19
N VAL A 39 -12.58 12.62 3.53
CA VAL A 39 -12.44 11.38 2.76
C VAL A 39 -13.72 11.09 1.97
N GLU A 40 -13.56 10.81 0.69
CA GLU A 40 -14.67 10.34 -0.14
C GLU A 40 -15.21 9.00 0.39
N LYS A 41 -16.53 8.85 0.45
CA LYS A 41 -17.19 7.62 0.90
C LYS A 41 -17.20 6.54 -0.19
N ARG A 42 -16.06 6.36 -0.83
CA ARG A 42 -15.79 5.28 -1.78
C ARG A 42 -14.58 4.49 -1.30
N PHE A 43 -14.73 3.17 -1.16
CA PHE A 43 -13.64 2.28 -0.80
C PHE A 43 -12.97 1.74 -2.06
N ASP A 44 -11.69 2.09 -2.25
CA ASP A 44 -10.90 1.73 -3.44
C ASP A 44 -10.17 0.40 -3.20
N PHE A 45 -10.42 -0.59 -4.06
CA PHE A 45 -9.76 -1.90 -4.00
C PHE A 45 -8.60 -1.98 -4.99
N CYS A 46 -7.47 -2.50 -4.50
CA CYS A 46 -6.30 -2.81 -5.30
C CYS A 46 -6.04 -4.32 -5.26
N SER A 47 -5.59 -4.89 -6.36
CA SER A 47 -5.02 -6.23 -6.42
C SER A 47 -3.58 -6.16 -6.91
N ILE A 48 -2.79 -7.21 -6.69
CA ILE A 48 -1.40 -7.27 -7.15
C ILE A 48 -1.09 -8.63 -7.76
N ILE A 49 -0.12 -8.65 -8.68
CA ILE A 49 0.53 -9.86 -9.12
C ILE A 49 2.01 -9.81 -8.74
N ASN A 50 2.50 -10.82 -8.00
CA ASN A 50 3.92 -11.02 -7.75
C ASN A 50 4.55 -11.60 -9.02
N ALA A 51 5.05 -10.73 -9.88
CA ALA A 51 5.53 -11.10 -11.21
C ALA A 51 6.98 -11.62 -11.25
N ARG A 52 7.73 -11.43 -10.16
CA ARG A 52 9.04 -12.02 -9.88
C ARG A 52 9.25 -12.08 -8.38
N SER A 53 9.65 -13.24 -7.85
CA SER A 53 9.78 -13.46 -6.41
C SER A 53 11.17 -13.95 -5.99
N GLY A 54 11.59 -13.54 -4.79
CA GLY A 54 12.82 -13.97 -4.14
C GLY A 54 14.08 -13.34 -4.75
N ARG A 55 15.25 -13.78 -4.27
CA ARG A 55 16.60 -13.38 -4.71
C ARG A 55 16.84 -11.87 -4.79
N CYS A 56 16.13 -11.06 -3.97
CA CYS A 56 16.35 -9.62 -3.91
C CYS A 56 17.74 -9.32 -3.33
N SER A 57 18.50 -8.45 -3.98
CA SER A 57 19.84 -8.04 -3.52
C SER A 57 19.81 -7.15 -2.27
N GLU A 58 18.65 -6.67 -1.87
CA GLU A 58 18.49 -5.75 -0.76
C GLU A 58 18.38 -6.47 0.57
N ASN A 59 18.95 -5.89 1.63
CA ASN A 59 19.00 -6.49 2.97
C ASN A 59 17.93 -5.97 3.93
N CYS A 60 16.77 -5.60 3.42
CA CYS A 60 15.64 -5.14 4.24
C CYS A 60 15.28 -6.18 5.30
N LYS A 61 15.37 -5.82 6.58
CA LYS A 61 15.25 -6.74 7.73
C LYS A 61 13.87 -7.39 7.90
N TRP A 62 12.85 -6.87 7.25
CA TRP A 62 11.47 -7.40 7.29
C TRP A 62 11.12 -8.28 6.10
N CYS A 63 11.94 -8.28 5.04
CA CYS A 63 11.51 -8.77 3.73
C CYS A 63 11.90 -10.24 3.50
N ALA A 64 10.88 -11.09 3.32
CA ALA A 64 11.09 -12.50 3.03
C ALA A 64 11.80 -12.77 1.68
N GLN A 65 11.70 -11.83 0.72
CA GLN A 65 12.28 -11.99 -0.62
C GLN A 65 13.76 -11.62 -0.70
N SER A 66 14.36 -11.14 0.41
CA SER A 66 15.79 -10.81 0.47
C SER A 66 16.67 -12.05 0.31
N ALA A 67 17.69 -11.98 -0.54
CA ALA A 67 18.69 -13.05 -0.66
C ALA A 67 19.63 -13.14 0.56
N HIS A 68 19.59 -12.17 1.46
CA HIS A 68 20.36 -12.15 2.69
C HIS A 68 19.77 -13.03 3.81
N TRP A 69 18.49 -13.43 3.67
CA TRP A 69 17.75 -14.15 4.71
C TRP A 69 17.28 -15.52 4.22
N LYS A 70 17.17 -16.49 5.16
CA LYS A 70 16.68 -17.84 4.86
C LYS A 70 15.22 -17.97 5.33
N THR A 71 14.29 -17.56 4.48
CA THR A 71 12.87 -17.43 4.84
C THR A 71 11.95 -18.48 4.21
N GLY A 72 12.47 -19.38 3.38
CA GLY A 72 11.61 -20.31 2.63
C GLY A 72 10.73 -19.65 1.56
N CYS A 73 10.92 -18.37 1.27
CA CYS A 73 10.17 -17.65 0.23
C CYS A 73 10.31 -18.35 -1.13
N GLU A 74 9.19 -18.58 -1.79
CA GLU A 74 9.17 -19.12 -3.15
C GLU A 74 9.94 -18.20 -4.11
N THR A 75 10.81 -18.79 -4.92
CA THR A 75 11.71 -18.05 -5.81
C THR A 75 11.42 -18.41 -7.26
N TYR A 76 11.06 -17.41 -8.06
CA TYR A 76 10.85 -17.56 -9.50
C TYR A 76 11.21 -16.28 -10.27
N GLY A 77 11.50 -16.44 -11.56
CA GLY A 77 11.77 -15.33 -12.47
C GLY A 77 10.50 -14.63 -12.93
N TRP A 78 10.59 -13.89 -14.03
CA TRP A 78 9.46 -13.23 -14.65
C TRP A 78 8.37 -14.23 -15.07
N VAL A 79 7.13 -14.01 -14.61
CA VAL A 79 5.99 -14.94 -14.85
C VAL A 79 5.41 -14.88 -16.27
N GLY A 80 5.83 -13.90 -17.07
CA GLY A 80 5.33 -13.71 -18.43
C GLY A 80 4.12 -12.79 -18.56
N THR A 81 3.90 -12.31 -19.76
CA THR A 81 2.82 -11.38 -20.11
C THR A 81 1.44 -12.01 -19.93
N GLU A 82 1.29 -13.29 -20.27
CA GLU A 82 -0.01 -13.99 -20.17
C GLU A 82 -0.51 -14.08 -18.73
N ALA A 83 0.39 -14.36 -17.78
CA ALA A 83 0.05 -14.38 -16.35
C ALA A 83 -0.40 -12.99 -15.86
N CYS A 84 0.25 -11.93 -16.30
CA CYS A 84 -0.14 -10.56 -15.97
C CYS A 84 -1.52 -10.21 -16.53
N VAL A 85 -1.81 -10.59 -17.78
CA VAL A 85 -3.13 -10.38 -18.41
C VAL A 85 -4.22 -11.17 -17.69
N LYS A 86 -3.95 -12.42 -17.32
CA LYS A 86 -4.90 -13.25 -16.56
C LYS A 86 -5.23 -12.59 -15.22
N ALA A 87 -4.20 -12.18 -14.46
CA ALA A 87 -4.38 -11.51 -13.18
C ALA A 87 -5.17 -10.19 -13.31
N ALA A 88 -4.95 -9.42 -14.39
CA ALA A 88 -5.69 -8.19 -14.63
C ALA A 88 -7.19 -8.44 -14.86
N LYS A 89 -7.53 -9.44 -15.67
CA LYS A 89 -8.92 -9.86 -15.92
C LYS A 89 -9.61 -10.36 -14.65
N GLU A 90 -8.90 -11.14 -13.84
CA GLU A 90 -9.42 -11.63 -12.56
C GLU A 90 -9.65 -10.49 -11.57
N ALA A 91 -8.72 -9.53 -11.48
CA ALA A 91 -8.86 -8.36 -10.65
C ALA A 91 -10.06 -7.50 -11.06
N GLU A 92 -10.21 -7.21 -12.37
CA GLU A 92 -11.35 -6.47 -12.91
C GLU A 92 -12.68 -7.22 -12.66
N ALA A 93 -12.72 -8.53 -12.86
CA ALA A 93 -13.90 -9.37 -12.60
C ALA A 93 -14.28 -9.42 -11.11
N ASN A 94 -13.32 -9.25 -10.21
CA ASN A 94 -13.54 -9.15 -8.77
C ASN A 94 -13.86 -7.71 -8.31
N GLY A 95 -13.96 -6.75 -9.23
CA GLY A 95 -14.31 -5.37 -8.92
C GLY A 95 -13.16 -4.57 -8.29
N ALA A 96 -11.91 -4.95 -8.53
CA ALA A 96 -10.78 -4.13 -8.14
C ALA A 96 -10.69 -2.87 -9.02
N ASP A 97 -10.42 -1.73 -8.41
CA ASP A 97 -10.20 -0.46 -9.12
C ASP A 97 -8.79 -0.41 -9.76
N ARG A 98 -7.87 -1.25 -9.25
CA ARG A 98 -6.44 -1.22 -9.64
C ARG A 98 -5.82 -2.61 -9.59
N ILE A 99 -4.84 -2.83 -10.49
CA ILE A 99 -3.92 -3.97 -10.41
C ILE A 99 -2.48 -3.51 -10.49
N GLY A 100 -1.62 -4.03 -9.60
CA GLY A 100 -0.20 -3.72 -9.54
C GLY A 100 0.68 -4.89 -9.98
N ILE A 101 1.60 -4.65 -10.91
CA ILE A 101 2.71 -5.58 -11.19
C ILE A 101 3.79 -5.33 -10.11
N VAL A 102 4.18 -6.38 -9.39
CA VAL A 102 5.22 -6.30 -8.35
C VAL A 102 6.37 -7.23 -8.69
N THR A 103 7.60 -6.76 -8.52
CA THR A 103 8.80 -7.57 -8.72
C THR A 103 9.75 -7.45 -7.53
N SER A 104 10.37 -8.54 -7.14
CA SER A 104 11.54 -8.51 -6.26
C SER A 104 12.73 -7.85 -6.95
N GLY A 105 13.65 -7.27 -6.17
CA GLY A 105 14.91 -6.66 -6.66
C GLY A 105 15.00 -5.18 -6.38
N ARG A 106 16.25 -4.66 -6.36
CA ARG A 106 16.55 -3.23 -6.16
C ARG A 106 16.02 -2.38 -7.31
N CYS A 107 16.24 -2.84 -8.53
CA CYS A 107 15.83 -2.19 -9.77
C CYS A 107 15.61 -3.25 -10.87
N LEU A 108 15.07 -2.84 -11.98
CA LEU A 108 14.90 -3.68 -13.17
C LEU A 108 16.16 -3.59 -14.08
N SER A 109 16.48 -4.69 -14.77
CA SER A 109 17.34 -4.66 -15.96
C SER A 109 16.56 -4.04 -17.12
N GLN A 110 17.27 -3.60 -18.18
CA GLN A 110 16.59 -3.06 -19.38
C GLN A 110 15.65 -4.10 -20.01
N ASN A 111 16.05 -5.37 -20.05
CA ASN A 111 15.19 -6.45 -20.54
C ASN A 111 13.93 -6.63 -19.66
N ASP A 112 14.05 -6.49 -18.34
CA ASP A 112 12.87 -6.56 -17.45
C ASP A 112 11.94 -5.36 -17.67
N VAL A 113 12.47 -4.16 -17.92
CA VAL A 113 11.65 -2.97 -18.27
C VAL A 113 10.86 -3.23 -19.53
N GLU A 114 11.50 -3.82 -20.56
CA GLU A 114 10.82 -4.17 -21.83
C GLU A 114 9.71 -5.23 -21.62
N ASN A 115 9.99 -6.26 -20.81
CA ASN A 115 9.02 -7.28 -20.43
C ASN A 115 7.81 -6.68 -19.71
N VAL A 116 8.04 -5.81 -18.74
CA VAL A 116 6.95 -5.11 -18.01
C VAL A 116 6.18 -4.19 -18.97
N CYS A 117 6.84 -3.46 -19.85
CA CYS A 117 6.18 -2.63 -20.86
C CYS A 117 5.31 -3.44 -21.81
N ALA A 118 5.78 -4.64 -22.24
CA ALA A 118 4.97 -5.54 -23.06
C ALA A 118 3.74 -6.04 -22.30
N ALA A 119 3.89 -6.43 -21.03
CA ALA A 119 2.79 -6.85 -20.18
C ALA A 119 1.76 -5.72 -19.96
N LEU A 120 2.20 -4.50 -19.67
CA LEU A 120 1.31 -3.33 -19.50
C LEU A 120 0.47 -3.06 -20.74
N ARG A 121 1.08 -3.09 -21.94
CA ARG A 121 0.35 -2.93 -23.20
C ARG A 121 -0.68 -4.02 -23.43
N ALA A 122 -0.33 -5.27 -23.11
CA ALA A 122 -1.24 -6.41 -23.24
C ALA A 122 -2.38 -6.36 -22.23
N MET A 123 -2.09 -6.01 -20.97
CA MET A 123 -3.11 -5.81 -19.93
C MET A 123 -4.07 -4.69 -20.34
N ARG A 124 -3.57 -3.54 -20.82
CA ARG A 124 -4.43 -2.42 -21.25
C ARG A 124 -5.38 -2.79 -22.40
N LYS A 125 -4.96 -3.72 -23.29
CA LYS A 125 -5.85 -4.24 -24.34
C LYS A 125 -6.89 -5.23 -23.81
N ALA A 126 -6.61 -5.87 -22.68
CA ALA A 126 -7.43 -6.95 -22.14
C ALA A 126 -8.46 -6.49 -21.10
N VAL A 127 -8.24 -5.32 -20.49
CA VAL A 127 -9.09 -4.71 -19.44
C VAL A 127 -9.34 -3.24 -19.80
N SER A 128 -10.55 -2.73 -19.45
CA SER A 128 -10.96 -1.39 -19.87
C SER A 128 -10.98 -0.36 -18.73
N GLU A 129 -11.37 -0.77 -17.53
CA GLU A 129 -11.70 0.15 -16.44
C GLU A 129 -10.68 0.16 -15.31
N ILE A 130 -9.94 -0.93 -15.13
CA ILE A 130 -8.96 -1.06 -14.06
C ILE A 130 -7.69 -0.24 -14.31
N CYS A 131 -7.22 0.49 -13.29
CA CYS A 131 -5.96 1.23 -13.36
C CYS A 131 -4.75 0.29 -13.22
N LEU A 132 -3.73 0.52 -14.07
CA LEU A 132 -2.47 -0.24 -14.02
C LEU A 132 -1.46 0.47 -13.12
N CYS A 133 -0.98 -0.25 -12.10
CA CYS A 133 0.03 0.17 -11.13
C CYS A 133 1.28 -0.71 -11.24
N ALA A 134 2.40 -0.27 -10.66
CA ALA A 134 3.58 -1.11 -10.54
C ALA A 134 4.45 -0.76 -9.33
N SER A 135 5.09 -1.79 -8.73
CA SER A 135 6.10 -1.72 -7.69
C SER A 135 7.34 -2.47 -8.18
N LEU A 136 8.33 -1.74 -8.71
CA LEU A 136 9.44 -2.29 -9.51
C LEU A 136 10.81 -1.92 -8.94
N GLY A 137 10.88 -1.58 -7.66
CA GLY A 137 12.10 -1.10 -7.01
C GLY A 137 12.42 0.36 -7.37
N LEU A 138 13.70 0.68 -7.42
CA LEU A 138 14.20 2.01 -7.75
C LEU A 138 14.26 2.17 -9.27
N LEU A 139 13.60 3.19 -9.80
CA LEU A 139 13.47 3.42 -11.23
C LEU A 139 14.17 4.72 -11.65
N SER A 140 14.86 4.69 -12.77
CA SER A 140 15.36 5.88 -13.44
C SER A 140 14.22 6.65 -14.13
N GLU A 141 14.45 7.92 -14.44
CA GLU A 141 13.48 8.73 -15.18
C GLU A 141 13.20 8.17 -16.58
N ASP A 142 14.23 7.61 -17.24
CA ASP A 142 14.11 6.97 -18.55
C ASP A 142 13.23 5.69 -18.49
N ASP A 143 13.42 4.86 -17.45
CA ASP A 143 12.58 3.67 -17.26
C ASP A 143 11.13 4.05 -16.97
N LEU A 144 10.93 5.07 -16.13
CA LEU A 144 9.61 5.61 -15.83
C LEU A 144 8.92 6.15 -17.10
N ALA A 145 9.65 6.85 -17.96
CA ALA A 145 9.11 7.35 -19.24
C ALA A 145 8.65 6.21 -20.15
N LYS A 146 9.45 5.12 -20.26
CA LYS A 146 9.08 3.92 -21.03
C LYS A 146 7.82 3.25 -20.46
N LEU A 147 7.76 3.09 -19.14
CA LEU A 147 6.62 2.50 -18.45
C LEU A 147 5.33 3.35 -18.63
N LYS A 148 5.46 4.68 -18.58
CA LYS A 148 4.34 5.59 -18.85
C LYS A 148 3.82 5.45 -20.28
N ALA A 149 4.72 5.42 -21.24
CA ALA A 149 4.36 5.19 -22.65
C ALA A 149 3.71 3.81 -22.89
N ALA A 150 4.02 2.82 -22.04
CA ALA A 150 3.38 1.50 -22.06
C ALA A 150 2.00 1.45 -21.37
N GLY A 151 1.56 2.54 -20.72
CA GLY A 151 0.24 2.65 -20.10
C GLY A 151 0.20 2.51 -18.59
N LEU A 152 1.35 2.54 -17.90
CA LEU A 152 1.41 2.60 -16.44
C LEU A 152 0.85 3.94 -15.95
N GLN A 153 -0.02 3.91 -14.94
CA GLN A 153 -0.71 5.09 -14.41
C GLN A 153 -0.24 5.49 -13.01
N ARG A 154 0.12 4.50 -12.17
CA ARG A 154 0.55 4.74 -10.78
C ARG A 154 1.85 3.99 -10.49
N VAL A 155 2.80 4.68 -9.86
CA VAL A 155 4.03 4.10 -9.34
C VAL A 155 3.90 3.89 -7.84
N HIS A 156 4.22 2.67 -7.39
CA HIS A 156 4.33 2.33 -5.98
C HIS A 156 5.81 2.28 -5.57
N CYS A 157 6.18 3.09 -4.60
CA CYS A 157 7.49 3.05 -3.95
C CYS A 157 7.31 3.55 -2.50
N ASN A 158 7.36 2.62 -1.54
CA ASN A 158 7.18 2.95 -0.13
C ASN A 158 8.43 3.62 0.47
N LEU A 159 8.23 4.52 1.44
CA LEU A 159 9.30 4.91 2.38
C LEU A 159 9.69 3.76 3.30
N GLU A 160 8.74 2.91 3.64
CA GLU A 160 8.75 1.78 4.58
C GLU A 160 8.74 2.20 6.05
N SER A 161 9.50 3.21 6.44
CA SER A 161 9.58 3.71 7.82
C SER A 161 9.93 5.19 7.87
N ALA A 162 10.02 5.74 9.08
CA ALA A 162 10.62 7.05 9.32
C ALA A 162 12.04 7.13 8.71
N PRO A 163 12.42 8.25 8.08
CA PRO A 163 13.77 8.46 7.56
C PRO A 163 14.87 8.22 8.60
N SER A 164 14.66 8.58 9.86
CA SER A 164 15.62 8.35 10.95
C SER A 164 15.76 6.88 11.35
N LEU A 165 14.71 6.07 11.18
CA LEU A 165 14.71 4.64 11.50
C LEU A 165 15.28 3.81 10.35
N PHE A 166 15.03 4.19 9.10
CA PHE A 166 15.31 3.40 7.90
C PHE A 166 16.75 2.86 7.82
N PRO A 167 17.81 3.63 8.15
CA PRO A 167 19.19 3.13 8.10
C PRO A 167 19.47 1.93 9.03
N SER A 168 18.70 1.77 10.09
CA SER A 168 18.78 0.62 11.00
C SER A 168 18.10 -0.63 10.42
N LEU A 169 17.21 -0.47 9.46
CA LEU A 169 16.38 -1.51 8.85
C LEU A 169 16.89 -2.00 7.50
N CYS A 170 17.59 -1.15 6.76
CA CYS A 170 18.17 -1.47 5.46
C CYS A 170 19.43 -0.63 5.22
N THR A 171 20.49 -1.24 4.70
CA THR A 171 21.78 -0.58 4.42
C THR A 171 22.18 -0.63 2.96
N THR A 172 21.43 -1.34 2.11
CA THR A 172 21.74 -1.51 0.68
C THR A 172 21.15 -0.42 -0.20
N HIS A 173 20.18 0.32 0.31
CA HIS A 173 19.67 1.56 -0.30
C HIS A 173 19.16 2.50 0.80
N THR A 174 18.85 3.74 0.44
CA THR A 174 18.51 4.81 1.36
C THR A 174 17.11 5.37 1.10
N THR A 175 16.57 6.12 2.06
CA THR A 175 15.35 6.92 1.86
C THR A 175 15.53 7.92 0.71
N ALA A 176 16.74 8.49 0.53
CA ALA A 176 17.04 9.42 -0.57
C ALA A 176 16.89 8.76 -1.95
N ASP A 177 17.30 7.49 -2.11
CA ASP A 177 17.12 6.75 -3.37
C ASP A 177 15.62 6.57 -3.70
N LYS A 178 14.79 6.26 -2.70
CA LYS A 178 13.33 6.15 -2.85
C LYS A 178 12.71 7.49 -3.24
N LEU A 179 13.09 8.57 -2.55
CA LEU A 179 12.63 9.93 -2.85
C LEU A 179 13.04 10.37 -4.27
N ALA A 180 14.21 9.97 -4.76
CA ALA A 180 14.61 10.24 -6.14
C ALA A 180 13.65 9.61 -7.15
N THR A 181 13.31 8.32 -6.98
CA THR A 181 12.31 7.62 -7.81
C THR A 181 10.93 8.30 -7.74
N LEU A 182 10.45 8.63 -6.53
CA LEU A 182 9.14 9.29 -6.34
C LEU A 182 9.08 10.67 -6.99
N ARG A 183 10.14 11.46 -6.86
CA ARG A 183 10.24 12.78 -7.51
C ARG A 183 10.26 12.68 -9.03
N ALA A 184 11.00 11.71 -9.59
CA ALA A 184 11.02 11.45 -11.03
C ALA A 184 9.64 11.04 -11.54
N ALA A 185 8.95 10.13 -10.83
CA ALA A 185 7.60 9.71 -11.17
C ALA A 185 6.61 10.89 -11.14
N LYS A 186 6.69 11.76 -10.13
CA LYS A 186 5.85 12.98 -10.07
C LYS A 186 6.10 13.94 -11.23
N ARG A 187 7.38 14.20 -11.60
CA ARG A 187 7.70 15.06 -12.75
C ARG A 187 7.09 14.53 -14.05
N LEU A 188 7.04 13.23 -14.21
CA LEU A 188 6.40 12.57 -15.35
C LEU A 188 4.86 12.49 -15.23
N GLY A 189 4.26 13.03 -14.17
CA GLY A 189 2.80 13.05 -13.97
C GLY A 189 2.19 11.68 -13.65
N PHE A 190 2.92 10.80 -12.99
CA PHE A 190 2.34 9.59 -12.41
C PHE A 190 1.56 9.90 -11.14
N GLN A 191 0.51 9.14 -10.90
CA GLN A 191 0.00 8.98 -9.54
C GLN A 191 1.03 8.24 -8.68
N ILE A 192 1.09 8.58 -7.39
CA ILE A 192 2.04 8.03 -6.44
C ILE A 192 1.31 7.22 -5.37
N CYS A 193 1.76 5.98 -5.17
CA CYS A 193 1.40 5.17 -4.02
C CYS A 193 2.64 5.03 -3.13
N CYS A 194 2.61 5.62 -1.93
CA CYS A 194 3.76 5.63 -1.03
C CYS A 194 3.29 5.56 0.41
N GLY A 195 3.75 4.56 1.13
CA GLY A 195 3.46 4.31 2.54
C GLY A 195 4.60 3.57 3.21
N GLY A 196 4.27 2.62 4.08
CA GLY A 196 5.29 1.82 4.77
C GLY A 196 4.69 0.81 5.74
N ILE A 197 5.50 0.41 6.71
CA ILE A 197 5.22 -0.65 7.65
C ILE A 197 5.29 -0.09 9.06
N ILE A 198 4.25 -0.30 9.85
CA ILE A 198 4.23 -0.04 11.30
C ILE A 198 4.52 -1.32 12.08
N GLY A 199 5.10 -1.19 13.28
CA GLY A 199 5.46 -2.33 14.14
C GLY A 199 6.89 -2.83 13.93
N MET A 200 7.74 -2.12 13.18
CA MET A 200 9.15 -2.48 13.01
C MET A 200 10.06 -2.02 14.19
N GLY A 201 9.48 -1.37 15.20
CA GLY A 201 10.19 -0.89 16.40
C GLY A 201 10.38 0.61 16.44
N GLU A 202 9.60 1.32 15.67
CA GLU A 202 9.54 2.78 15.68
C GLU A 202 9.05 3.31 17.02
N THR A 203 9.62 4.45 17.45
CA THR A 203 9.13 5.25 18.57
C THR A 203 7.93 6.10 18.14
N ASP A 204 7.27 6.77 19.10
CA ASP A 204 6.20 7.73 18.78
C ASP A 204 6.72 8.88 17.92
N GLU A 205 7.92 9.40 18.22
CA GLU A 205 8.57 10.44 17.43
C GLU A 205 8.84 9.98 16.00
N GLN A 206 9.27 8.75 15.83
CA GLN A 206 9.51 8.17 14.50
C GLN A 206 8.20 7.90 13.75
N LEU A 207 7.12 7.52 14.41
CA LEU A 207 5.82 7.40 13.78
C LEU A 207 5.31 8.77 13.30
N VAL A 208 5.49 9.81 14.10
CA VAL A 208 5.17 11.20 13.72
C VAL A 208 6.04 11.64 12.54
N GLU A 209 7.36 11.43 12.59
CA GLU A 209 8.28 11.73 11.49
C GLU A 209 7.83 11.04 10.20
N PHE A 210 7.47 9.76 10.26
CA PHE A 210 6.98 9.00 9.11
C PHE A 210 5.71 9.61 8.52
N ALA A 211 4.73 9.98 9.35
CA ALA A 211 3.49 10.59 8.93
C ALA A 211 3.73 11.94 8.18
N PHE A 212 4.63 12.78 8.71
CA PHE A 212 4.98 14.05 8.09
C PHE A 212 5.84 13.89 6.83
N ALA A 213 6.74 12.91 6.79
CA ALA A 213 7.48 12.58 5.56
C ALA A 213 6.53 12.17 4.42
N LEU A 214 5.47 11.41 4.72
CA LEU A 214 4.42 11.10 3.75
C LEU A 214 3.64 12.36 3.31
N LYS A 215 3.32 13.26 4.25
CA LYS A 215 2.67 14.53 3.92
C LYS A 215 3.49 15.38 2.95
N GLU A 216 4.82 15.44 3.12
CA GLU A 216 5.72 16.17 2.21
C GLU A 216 5.75 15.55 0.81
N ILE A 217 5.67 14.21 0.72
CA ILE A 217 5.57 13.50 -0.56
C ILE A 217 4.22 13.78 -1.21
N ALA A 218 3.16 14.00 -0.44
CA ALA A 218 1.79 14.16 -0.90
C ALA A 218 1.41 13.05 -1.92
N PRO A 219 1.35 11.78 -1.50
CA PRO A 219 1.00 10.68 -2.39
C PRO A 219 -0.52 10.63 -2.64
N ASP A 220 -0.91 10.00 -3.74
CA ASP A 220 -2.32 9.76 -4.08
C ASP A 220 -2.92 8.56 -3.31
N SER A 221 -2.11 7.79 -2.61
CA SER A 221 -2.53 6.70 -1.73
C SER A 221 -1.41 6.31 -0.77
N ILE A 222 -1.76 6.02 0.48
CA ILE A 222 -0.84 5.59 1.53
C ILE A 222 -1.19 4.15 1.94
N PRO A 223 -0.47 3.11 1.45
CA PRO A 223 -0.59 1.78 2.00
C PRO A 223 0.05 1.72 3.39
N VAL A 224 -0.72 1.23 4.35
CA VAL A 224 -0.29 0.97 5.72
C VAL A 224 -0.18 -0.54 5.89
N ASN A 225 1.05 -1.02 5.96
CA ASN A 225 1.32 -2.41 6.30
C ASN A 225 1.51 -2.50 7.82
N VAL A 226 1.04 -3.57 8.41
CA VAL A 226 1.42 -3.98 9.78
C VAL A 226 2.44 -5.09 9.66
N LEU A 227 3.54 -5.00 10.39
CA LEU A 227 4.58 -6.01 10.33
C LEU A 227 3.99 -7.39 10.63
N HIS A 228 4.11 -8.29 9.67
CA HIS A 228 3.92 -9.73 9.85
C HIS A 228 5.32 -10.34 10.03
N PRO A 229 5.71 -10.79 11.23
CA PRO A 229 7.02 -11.37 11.47
C PRO A 229 7.21 -12.65 10.65
N ILE A 230 8.24 -12.68 9.81
CA ILE A 230 8.53 -13.85 8.95
C ILE A 230 9.78 -14.53 9.46
N GLU A 231 9.65 -15.82 9.81
CA GLU A 231 10.76 -16.65 10.27
C GLU A 231 11.94 -16.58 9.30
N GLY A 232 13.15 -16.51 9.85
CA GLY A 232 14.39 -16.39 9.08
C GLY A 232 14.76 -14.96 8.70
N THR A 233 13.88 -13.96 8.87
CA THR A 233 14.24 -12.53 8.76
C THR A 233 14.74 -11.99 10.11
N PRO A 234 15.54 -10.90 10.13
CA PRO A 234 15.97 -10.28 11.39
C PRO A 234 14.81 -9.72 12.27
N LEU A 235 13.65 -9.46 11.69
CA LEU A 235 12.44 -9.05 12.43
C LEU A 235 11.46 -10.22 12.67
N GLY A 236 11.85 -11.46 12.34
CA GLY A 236 10.98 -12.64 12.43
C GLY A 236 10.59 -13.05 13.84
N GLU A 237 11.35 -12.64 14.84
CA GLU A 237 11.06 -12.94 16.26
C GLU A 237 10.28 -11.80 16.96
N ARG A 238 9.93 -10.72 16.22
CA ARG A 238 9.10 -9.66 16.80
C ARG A 238 7.69 -10.16 17.06
N GLY A 239 7.10 -9.72 18.16
CA GLY A 239 5.69 -9.92 18.43
C GLY A 239 4.79 -9.18 17.44
N ILE A 240 3.57 -9.63 17.30
CA ILE A 240 2.51 -8.92 16.56
C ILE A 240 2.24 -7.60 17.28
N LEU A 241 2.08 -6.52 16.48
CA LEU A 241 1.79 -5.19 17.03
C LEU A 241 0.43 -5.18 17.73
N ASP A 242 0.36 -4.56 18.90
CA ASP A 242 -0.89 -4.38 19.64
C ASP A 242 -1.97 -3.77 18.74
N PRO A 243 -3.15 -4.39 18.64
CA PRO A 243 -4.28 -3.89 17.84
C PRO A 243 -4.64 -2.43 18.14
N GLU A 244 -4.59 -2.01 19.39
CA GLU A 244 -4.86 -0.62 19.76
C GLU A 244 -3.79 0.33 19.21
N ARG A 245 -2.53 -0.11 19.16
CA ARG A 245 -1.44 0.66 18.54
C ARG A 245 -1.62 0.77 17.03
N VAL A 246 -2.14 -0.27 16.37
CA VAL A 246 -2.47 -0.20 14.93
C VAL A 246 -3.49 0.91 14.68
N VAL A 247 -4.59 0.94 15.46
CA VAL A 247 -5.65 1.95 15.33
C VAL A 247 -5.11 3.36 15.59
N ASP A 248 -4.28 3.54 16.64
CA ASP A 248 -3.68 4.84 16.97
C ASP A 248 -2.74 5.33 15.84
N SER A 249 -1.99 4.41 15.23
CA SER A 249 -1.10 4.74 14.10
C SER A 249 -1.90 5.19 12.86
N VAL A 250 -2.99 4.49 12.54
CA VAL A 250 -3.90 4.87 11.45
C VAL A 250 -4.54 6.24 11.74
N ALA A 251 -5.00 6.46 12.96
CA ALA A 251 -5.60 7.74 13.37
C ALA A 251 -4.61 8.91 13.22
N LEU A 252 -3.35 8.72 13.63
CA LEU A 252 -2.30 9.71 13.44
C LEU A 252 -2.03 10.00 11.95
N LEU A 253 -1.89 8.94 11.14
CA LEU A 253 -1.69 9.08 9.70
C LEU A 253 -2.83 9.86 9.04
N ARG A 254 -4.08 9.65 9.48
CA ARG A 254 -5.26 10.38 9.00
C ARG A 254 -5.21 11.86 9.37
N LEU A 255 -4.88 12.19 10.62
CA LEU A 255 -4.78 13.60 11.05
C LEU A 255 -3.70 14.38 10.30
N VAL A 256 -2.59 13.73 9.97
CA VAL A 256 -1.49 14.36 9.23
C VAL A 256 -1.74 14.39 7.72
N ASN A 257 -2.48 13.40 7.17
CA ASN A 257 -2.79 13.25 5.74
C ASN A 257 -4.32 13.20 5.54
N PRO A 258 -5.03 14.33 5.70
CA PRO A 258 -6.47 14.37 5.92
C PRO A 258 -7.32 13.83 4.76
N SER A 259 -6.91 14.01 3.52
CA SER A 259 -7.70 13.63 2.32
C SER A 259 -7.11 12.43 1.55
N THR A 260 -5.86 12.04 1.84
CA THR A 260 -5.22 10.95 1.11
C THR A 260 -5.83 9.60 1.52
N PRO A 261 -6.25 8.74 0.58
CA PRO A 261 -6.72 7.39 0.89
C PRO A 261 -5.66 6.59 1.64
N LEU A 262 -5.98 6.17 2.88
CA LEU A 262 -5.20 5.21 3.64
C LEU A 262 -5.68 3.80 3.27
N ARG A 263 -4.74 2.91 2.96
CA ARG A 263 -5.02 1.60 2.37
C ARG A 263 -4.54 0.48 3.28
N PHE A 264 -5.41 -0.46 3.62
CA PHE A 264 -5.00 -1.75 4.16
C PHE A 264 -4.07 -2.46 3.18
N ALA A 265 -2.96 -2.99 3.69
CA ALA A 265 -1.98 -3.72 2.90
C ALA A 265 -1.50 -4.96 3.67
N GLY A 266 -0.20 -5.25 3.75
CA GLY A 266 0.30 -6.40 4.51
C GLY A 266 -0.13 -6.38 5.97
N GLY A 267 -0.35 -7.57 6.56
CA GLY A 267 -0.82 -7.76 7.93
C GLY A 267 -2.33 -7.57 8.14
N ARG A 268 -3.12 -7.20 7.11
CA ARG A 268 -4.58 -7.07 7.24
C ARG A 268 -5.24 -8.38 7.66
N ARG A 269 -4.80 -9.50 7.12
CA ARG A 269 -5.34 -10.82 7.43
C ARG A 269 -5.13 -11.25 8.90
N ASP A 270 -4.11 -10.71 9.54
CA ASP A 270 -3.80 -11.00 10.96
C ASP A 270 -4.63 -10.15 11.93
N MET A 271 -5.37 -9.17 11.41
CA MET A 271 -6.26 -8.32 12.21
C MET A 271 -7.61 -8.97 12.39
N SER A 272 -8.19 -8.83 13.59
CA SER A 272 -9.62 -9.10 13.80
C SER A 272 -10.50 -8.11 13.02
N ASP A 273 -11.72 -8.52 12.72
CA ASP A 273 -12.72 -7.63 12.10
C ASP A 273 -13.03 -6.41 12.98
N GLU A 274 -12.97 -6.56 14.29
CA GLU A 274 -13.12 -5.45 15.24
C GLU A 274 -12.01 -4.42 15.05
N THR A 275 -10.75 -4.86 14.97
CA THR A 275 -9.60 -3.97 14.73
C THR A 275 -9.70 -3.30 13.37
N ALA A 276 -10.07 -4.04 12.33
CA ALA A 276 -10.23 -3.49 10.98
C ALA A 276 -11.37 -2.47 10.93
N ALA A 277 -12.51 -2.73 11.59
CA ALA A 277 -13.61 -1.77 11.69
C ALA A 277 -13.20 -0.48 12.42
N LYS A 278 -12.43 -0.59 13.51
CA LYS A 278 -11.85 0.58 14.20
C LYS A 278 -10.90 1.36 13.28
N CYS A 279 -10.07 0.67 12.47
CA CYS A 279 -9.20 1.31 11.49
C CYS A 279 -9.98 2.05 10.40
N ILE A 280 -11.11 1.49 9.93
CA ILE A 280 -11.98 2.18 8.97
C ILE A 280 -12.62 3.40 9.63
N TYR A 281 -13.09 3.28 10.87
CA TYR A 281 -13.67 4.38 11.65
C TYR A 281 -12.72 5.57 11.73
N VAL A 282 -11.44 5.34 12.01
CA VAL A 282 -10.45 6.42 12.18
C VAL A 282 -9.75 6.84 10.90
N GLY A 283 -9.92 6.13 9.76
CA GLY A 283 -9.26 6.63 8.56
C GLY A 283 -9.05 5.71 7.37
N MET A 284 -9.07 4.41 7.51
CA MET A 284 -8.89 3.52 6.36
C MET A 284 -10.05 3.66 5.37
N SER A 285 -9.72 3.82 4.10
CA SER A 285 -10.70 4.05 3.03
C SER A 285 -10.37 3.28 1.74
N ALA A 286 -9.42 2.35 1.81
CA ALA A 286 -8.99 1.53 0.69
C ALA A 286 -8.37 0.21 1.18
N GLY A 287 -8.26 -0.80 0.31
CA GLY A 287 -7.64 -2.09 0.64
C GLY A 287 -6.89 -2.71 -0.51
N ILE A 288 -5.94 -3.63 -0.20
CA ILE A 288 -5.37 -4.57 -1.14
C ILE A 288 -6.01 -5.92 -0.85
N ALA A 289 -6.73 -6.46 -1.82
CA ALA A 289 -7.40 -7.74 -1.69
C ALA A 289 -6.84 -8.76 -2.68
N GLY A 290 -7.00 -10.03 -2.35
CA GLY A 290 -6.40 -11.15 -3.06
C GLY A 290 -5.00 -11.49 -2.55
N PRO A 291 -4.26 -12.40 -3.24
CA PRO A 291 -2.95 -12.84 -2.80
C PRO A 291 -1.96 -11.67 -2.73
N LEU A 292 -1.18 -11.61 -1.63
CA LEU A 292 -0.03 -10.71 -1.48
C LEU A 292 1.25 -11.40 -1.98
N LEU A 293 2.42 -10.76 -1.75
CA LEU A 293 3.70 -11.23 -2.32
C LEU A 293 4.16 -12.57 -1.75
N THR A 294 4.19 -12.67 -0.42
CA THR A 294 4.72 -13.84 0.31
C THR A 294 3.78 -14.31 1.41
N THR A 295 2.66 -13.64 1.59
CA THR A 295 1.62 -13.97 2.57
C THR A 295 0.25 -13.97 1.91
N PRO A 296 -0.72 -14.73 2.43
CA PRO A 296 -2.09 -14.62 1.99
C PRO A 296 -2.62 -13.21 2.27
N GLY A 297 -3.35 -12.64 1.32
CA GLY A 297 -4.02 -11.35 1.50
C GLY A 297 -5.42 -11.49 2.09
N ALA A 298 -6.07 -10.37 2.32
CA ALA A 298 -7.47 -10.32 2.71
C ALA A 298 -8.39 -10.80 1.58
N ASP A 299 -9.53 -11.36 1.93
CA ASP A 299 -10.57 -11.67 0.95
C ASP A 299 -11.27 -10.39 0.49
N PHE A 300 -11.65 -10.34 -0.78
CA PHE A 300 -12.39 -9.20 -1.33
C PHE A 300 -13.76 -9.04 -0.69
N ASP A 301 -14.44 -10.15 -0.39
CA ASP A 301 -15.81 -10.10 0.13
C ASP A 301 -15.82 -9.69 1.60
N ASP A 302 -14.88 -10.16 2.41
CA ASP A 302 -14.74 -9.77 3.82
C ASP A 302 -14.50 -8.26 3.98
N ASP A 303 -13.52 -7.72 3.26
CA ASP A 303 -13.20 -6.28 3.31
C ASP A 303 -14.30 -5.41 2.68
N ARG A 304 -15.01 -5.94 1.66
CA ARG A 304 -16.17 -5.27 1.05
C ARG A 304 -17.31 -5.13 2.04
N GLU A 305 -17.65 -6.21 2.77
CA GLU A 305 -18.69 -6.17 3.79
C GLU A 305 -18.35 -5.17 4.91
N LEU A 306 -17.11 -5.16 5.37
CA LEU A 306 -16.67 -4.20 6.39
C LEU A 306 -16.79 -2.75 5.89
N ALA A 307 -16.37 -2.47 4.66
CA ALA A 307 -16.47 -1.14 4.06
C ALA A 307 -17.93 -0.69 3.91
N VAL A 308 -18.81 -1.57 3.43
CA VAL A 308 -20.25 -1.28 3.29
C VAL A 308 -20.90 -1.03 4.66
N ARG A 309 -20.61 -1.83 5.69
CA ARG A 309 -21.10 -1.59 7.06
C ARG A 309 -20.63 -0.25 7.62
N ALA A 310 -19.45 0.23 7.20
CA ALA A 310 -18.93 1.55 7.57
C ALA A 310 -19.46 2.70 6.69
N GLY A 311 -20.43 2.44 5.81
CA GLY A 311 -21.09 3.46 4.98
C GLY A 311 -20.33 3.84 3.71
N TYR A 312 -19.31 3.06 3.29
CA TYR A 312 -18.63 3.28 2.03
C TYR A 312 -19.36 2.63 0.87
N THR A 313 -19.32 3.28 -0.29
CA THR A 313 -19.64 2.63 -1.56
C THR A 313 -18.44 1.84 -2.05
N VAL A 314 -18.69 0.71 -2.71
CA VAL A 314 -17.65 -0.17 -3.27
C VAL A 314 -17.95 -0.43 -4.74
N SER A 315 -16.92 -0.68 -5.55
CA SER A 315 -17.11 -1.10 -6.95
C SER A 315 -17.86 -2.43 -7.02
N ARG A 316 -18.80 -2.56 -7.96
CA ARG A 316 -19.56 -3.82 -8.14
C ARG A 316 -18.64 -4.93 -8.62
N CYS A 317 -18.80 -6.11 -8.04
CA CYS A 317 -18.21 -7.33 -8.58
C CYS A 317 -18.90 -7.69 -9.89
N LEU A 318 -18.16 -7.82 -10.99
CA LEU A 318 -18.71 -8.20 -12.28
C LEU A 318 -19.25 -9.65 -12.30
N ARG A 319 -18.92 -10.48 -11.28
CA ARG A 319 -19.47 -11.82 -11.13
C ARG A 319 -20.97 -11.85 -10.82
N GLU A 320 -21.49 -10.82 -10.16
CA GLU A 320 -22.92 -10.70 -9.84
C GLU A 320 -23.78 -10.36 -11.07
N ALA A 321 -23.15 -9.92 -12.17
CA ALA A 321 -23.84 -9.53 -13.40
C ALA A 321 -24.12 -10.71 -14.38
N ARG A 322 -23.74 -11.96 -14.04
CA ARG A 322 -24.09 -13.11 -14.87
C ARG A 322 -25.47 -13.64 -14.44
N PRO A 323 -26.52 -13.54 -15.28
CA PRO A 323 -27.74 -14.26 -15.04
C PRO A 323 -27.40 -15.76 -14.97
N GLN A 324 -27.91 -16.43 -13.96
CA GLN A 324 -27.88 -17.89 -13.92
C GLN A 324 -28.50 -18.36 -15.24
N ALA A 325 -27.72 -19.05 -16.05
CA ALA A 325 -28.26 -19.72 -17.22
C ALA A 325 -29.26 -20.75 -16.69
N GLU A 326 -30.54 -20.49 -16.95
CA GLU A 326 -31.60 -21.47 -16.70
C GLU A 326 -31.23 -22.75 -17.45
N SER A 327 -31.13 -23.83 -16.66
CA SER A 327 -30.89 -25.19 -17.11
C SER A 327 -32.12 -25.79 -17.78
#